data_f73fae9feaa2915957b974f9efedeffc
#
_entry.id   f73fae9feaa2915957b974f9efedeffc
#
_cell.length_a   1.000
_cell.length_b   1.000
_cell.length_c   1.000
_cell.angle_alpha   90.00
_cell.angle_beta   90.00
_cell.angle_gamma   90.00
#
_symmetry.space_group_name_H-M   'P 1'
#
loop_
_entity.id
_entity.type
_entity.pdbx_description
1 polymer ?
#
loop_
_entity_poly.entity_id
_entity_poly.type
_entity_poly.pdbx_seq_one_letter_code
_entity_poly.pdbx_strand_id
1 'polypeptide(L)'
;PLSTWGAYIIGTMGGLFEDEGYALHSGFSGFLAAVPFQFYPMTALIMVLLTVLYRRHIGSMRHYEAYTDEDDSKLEALEEEMPEERETGVSHWALIVTVLSLVVMTLFMMVWNAGFNLGEVLNQDITVPLFFGGLTAFIVALGFAFTARNVHLGEIFKTAALGIGAMAKSAVLILVLAWMVSGAIQDLDAGSHIADAIESVNFSTTVIPVVMFLVAGGMAFATGTSWGAFGILLPIAVPLAVSTDPTMMPVLIAAVLGGAVFGDHSSPVSDTTVLSATGAGAKLHAHFISQLPYALISALIAALAYLVYGLSGMLLLAYAVMAIGLFLYVKLTKAHAA
;
A
#
# COMPACT_ATOMS: atom_id res chain seq x y z
N PRO A 1 0.17 4.38 8.47
CA PRO A 1 -0.87 4.66 9.47
C PRO A 1 -1.60 6.00 9.23
N LEU A 2 -1.02 6.93 8.47
CA LEU A 2 -1.57 8.26 8.24
C LEU A 2 -2.38 8.39 6.92
N SER A 3 -2.84 7.28 6.37
CA SER A 3 -3.66 7.22 5.16
C SER A 3 -4.91 6.38 5.40
N THR A 4 -5.89 6.47 4.51
CA THR A 4 -7.10 5.63 4.53
C THR A 4 -6.75 4.14 4.52
N TRP A 5 -5.68 3.74 3.84
CA TRP A 5 -5.14 2.39 3.84
C TRP A 5 -4.67 1.96 5.22
N GLY A 6 -3.89 2.81 5.87
CA GLY A 6 -3.43 2.56 7.24
C GLY A 6 -4.59 2.43 8.22
N ALA A 7 -5.60 3.31 8.13
CA ALA A 7 -6.78 3.25 8.96
C ALA A 7 -7.56 1.94 8.77
N TYR A 8 -7.76 1.53 7.51
CA TYR A 8 -8.45 0.28 7.19
C TYR A 8 -7.71 -0.94 7.74
N ILE A 9 -6.41 -1.06 7.48
CA ILE A 9 -5.59 -2.18 7.93
C ILE A 9 -5.58 -2.25 9.47
N ILE A 10 -5.36 -1.11 10.13
CA ILE A 10 -5.30 -1.03 11.60
C ILE A 10 -6.65 -1.39 12.22
N GLY A 11 -7.75 -0.86 11.66
CA GLY A 11 -9.10 -1.18 12.12
C GLY A 11 -9.45 -2.66 11.94
N THR A 12 -9.15 -3.24 10.79
CA THR A 12 -9.37 -4.67 10.52
C THR A 12 -8.54 -5.55 11.47
N MET A 13 -7.26 -5.23 11.66
CA MET A 13 -6.39 -5.98 12.58
C MET A 13 -6.82 -5.83 14.04
N GLY A 14 -7.29 -4.64 14.44
CA GLY A 14 -7.79 -4.40 15.80
C GLY A 14 -8.95 -5.33 16.13
N GLY A 15 -9.95 -5.42 15.24
CA GLY A 15 -11.07 -6.36 15.40
C GLY A 15 -10.62 -7.82 15.47
N LEU A 16 -9.76 -8.24 14.53
CA LEU A 16 -9.24 -9.63 14.50
C LEU A 16 -8.45 -10.01 15.75
N PHE A 17 -7.68 -9.08 16.31
CA PHE A 17 -6.92 -9.34 17.54
C PHE A 17 -7.83 -9.45 18.78
N GLU A 18 -8.91 -8.68 18.83
CA GLU A 18 -9.92 -8.80 19.90
C GLU A 18 -10.65 -10.14 19.83
N ASP A 19 -11.06 -10.55 18.62
CA ASP A 19 -11.81 -11.79 18.38
C ASP A 19 -10.97 -13.04 18.71
N GLU A 20 -9.68 -13.04 18.37
CA GLU A 20 -8.75 -14.13 18.67
C GLU A 20 -8.17 -14.10 20.09
N GLY A 21 -8.62 -13.18 20.94
CA GLY A 21 -8.12 -13.04 22.31
C GLY A 21 -6.66 -12.55 22.39
N TYR A 22 -6.15 -11.96 21.31
CA TYR A 22 -4.80 -11.41 21.24
C TYR A 22 -4.75 -9.98 21.82
N ALA A 23 -5.40 -9.81 22.96
CA ALA A 23 -5.70 -8.52 23.60
C ALA A 23 -4.48 -7.68 24.04
N LEU A 24 -3.26 -8.21 23.85
CA LEU A 24 -2.02 -7.48 24.20
C LEU A 24 -1.55 -6.52 23.10
N HIS A 25 -2.13 -6.55 21.89
CA HIS A 25 -1.68 -5.74 20.78
C HIS A 25 -2.86 -4.99 20.15
N SER A 26 -2.77 -3.67 20.09
CA SER A 26 -3.69 -2.87 19.29
C SER A 26 -3.43 -3.14 17.80
N GLY A 27 -4.44 -2.93 16.94
CA GLY A 27 -4.25 -3.03 15.49
C GLY A 27 -3.08 -2.16 14.99
N PHE A 28 -2.83 -1.01 15.64
CA PHE A 28 -1.71 -0.13 15.34
C PHE A 28 -0.34 -0.75 15.71
N SER A 29 -0.22 -1.34 16.91
CA SER A 29 1.03 -2.01 17.30
C SER A 29 1.32 -3.22 16.42
N GLY A 30 0.29 -3.99 16.04
CA GLY A 30 0.42 -5.08 15.08
C GLY A 30 0.86 -4.61 13.70
N PHE A 31 0.30 -3.49 13.20
CA PHE A 31 0.75 -2.87 11.96
C PHE A 31 2.24 -2.47 12.03
N LEU A 32 2.66 -1.82 13.12
CA LEU A 32 4.07 -1.45 13.30
C LEU A 32 4.99 -2.66 13.39
N ALA A 33 4.56 -3.73 14.05
CA ALA A 33 5.31 -4.99 14.12
C ALA A 33 5.51 -5.63 12.73
N ALA A 34 4.58 -5.43 11.80
CA ALA A 34 4.68 -5.93 10.43
C ALA A 34 5.62 -5.08 9.54
N VAL A 35 5.91 -3.82 9.90
CA VAL A 35 6.72 -2.91 9.07
C VAL A 35 8.10 -3.49 8.72
N PRO A 36 8.89 -4.08 9.63
CA PRO A 36 10.18 -4.67 9.29
C PRO A 36 10.11 -5.81 8.28
N PHE A 37 8.96 -6.43 8.09
CA PHE A 37 8.73 -7.54 7.18
C PHE A 37 8.11 -7.12 5.84
N GLN A 38 7.96 -5.82 5.58
CA GLN A 38 7.41 -5.28 4.32
C GLN A 38 8.44 -5.38 3.18
N PHE A 39 8.85 -6.62 2.82
CA PHE A 39 9.95 -6.84 1.89
C PHE A 39 9.64 -6.30 0.48
N TYR A 40 8.41 -6.45 -0.02
CA TYR A 40 8.07 -5.93 -1.34
C TYR A 40 8.09 -4.39 -1.43
N PRO A 41 7.37 -3.65 -0.57
CA PRO A 41 7.41 -2.19 -0.62
C PRO A 41 8.82 -1.62 -0.44
N MET A 42 9.60 -2.19 0.48
CA MET A 42 11.00 -1.76 0.69
C MET A 42 11.85 -2.01 -0.56
N THR A 43 11.75 -3.22 -1.15
CA THR A 43 12.49 -3.56 -2.36
C THR A 43 12.10 -2.68 -3.53
N ALA A 44 10.79 -2.43 -3.72
CA ALA A 44 10.27 -1.60 -4.81
C ALA A 44 10.76 -0.14 -4.69
N LEU A 45 10.69 0.45 -3.49
CA LEU A 45 11.19 1.82 -3.26
C LEU A 45 12.70 1.94 -3.52
N ILE A 46 13.49 0.98 -3.03
CA ILE A 46 14.94 0.97 -3.27
C ILE A 46 15.21 0.73 -4.76
N MET A 47 14.45 -0.14 -5.43
CA MET A 47 14.55 -0.41 -6.86
C MET A 47 14.37 0.89 -7.67
N VAL A 48 13.32 1.67 -7.38
CA VAL A 48 13.08 2.97 -8.05
C VAL A 48 14.27 3.89 -7.83
N LEU A 49 14.74 4.03 -6.59
CA LEU A 49 15.90 4.87 -6.27
C LEU A 49 17.14 4.46 -7.05
N LEU A 50 17.45 3.16 -7.08
CA LEU A 50 18.60 2.63 -7.81
C LEU A 50 18.46 2.80 -9.33
N THR A 51 17.24 2.63 -9.86
CA THR A 51 16.94 2.85 -11.27
C THR A 51 17.24 4.29 -11.69
N VAL A 52 16.77 5.27 -10.89
CA VAL A 52 17.00 6.69 -11.14
C VAL A 52 18.49 7.06 -10.99
N LEU A 53 19.11 6.67 -9.86
CA LEU A 53 20.51 7.05 -9.56
C LEU A 53 21.51 6.45 -10.54
N TYR A 54 21.30 5.22 -10.98
CA TYR A 54 22.23 4.52 -11.88
C TYR A 54 21.76 4.47 -13.34
N ARG A 55 20.64 5.13 -13.67
CA ARG A 55 20.04 5.15 -15.01
C ARG A 55 19.90 3.74 -15.60
N ARG A 56 19.32 2.81 -14.81
CA ARG A 56 19.19 1.38 -15.17
C ARG A 56 17.79 1.11 -15.69
N HIS A 57 17.62 1.17 -17.00
CA HIS A 57 16.35 0.91 -17.65
C HIS A 57 16.28 -0.53 -18.17
N ILE A 58 15.17 -1.23 -17.90
CA ILE A 58 14.91 -2.61 -18.33
C ILE A 58 13.60 -2.71 -19.11
N GLY A 59 13.49 -3.75 -19.92
CA GLY A 59 12.27 -4.00 -20.71
C GLY A 59 11.92 -2.85 -21.65
N SER A 60 10.62 -2.57 -21.74
CA SER A 60 10.08 -1.49 -22.58
C SER A 60 10.45 -0.08 -22.13
N MET A 61 10.83 0.12 -20.85
CA MET A 61 11.29 1.42 -20.38
C MET A 61 12.47 1.96 -21.21
N ARG A 62 13.35 1.09 -21.72
CA ARG A 62 14.46 1.50 -22.60
C ARG A 62 13.98 2.17 -23.87
N HIS A 63 12.86 1.74 -24.41
CA HIS A 63 12.30 2.34 -25.63
C HIS A 63 11.68 3.71 -25.31
N TYR A 64 11.00 3.85 -24.18
CA TYR A 64 10.37 5.11 -23.80
C TYR A 64 11.40 6.19 -23.47
N GLU A 65 12.51 5.84 -22.84
CA GLU A 65 13.60 6.80 -22.58
C GLU A 65 14.37 7.23 -23.83
N ALA A 66 14.52 6.33 -24.82
CA ALA A 66 15.19 6.67 -26.06
C ALA A 66 14.35 7.59 -26.97
N TYR A 67 13.03 7.68 -26.76
CA TYR A 67 12.14 8.51 -27.54
C TYR A 67 12.06 9.97 -27.08
N THR A 68 12.56 10.30 -25.89
CA THR A 68 12.47 11.66 -25.32
C THR A 68 13.32 12.69 -26.06
N ASP A 69 14.30 12.29 -26.87
CA ASP A 69 15.20 13.22 -27.54
C ASP A 69 14.81 13.56 -28.99
N GLU A 70 13.87 12.86 -29.63
CA GLU A 70 13.65 13.01 -31.09
C GLU A 70 12.21 13.38 -31.52
N ASP A 71 11.20 13.46 -30.67
CA ASP A 71 9.82 13.56 -31.17
C ASP A 71 8.91 14.52 -30.38
N ASP A 72 9.21 15.83 -30.49
CA ASP A 72 8.34 16.91 -29.95
C ASP A 72 6.89 16.80 -30.46
N SER A 73 6.66 16.23 -31.64
CA SER A 73 5.32 16.05 -32.22
C SER A 73 4.44 15.01 -31.48
N LYS A 74 5.07 14.07 -30.75
CA LYS A 74 4.33 13.11 -29.89
C LYS A 74 4.07 13.65 -28.51
N LEU A 75 4.90 14.55 -28.01
CA LEU A 75 4.63 15.33 -26.81
C LEU A 75 3.41 16.23 -27.00
N GLU A 76 3.31 16.94 -28.14
CA GLU A 76 2.14 17.74 -28.50
C GLU A 76 0.86 16.90 -28.59
N ALA A 77 0.92 15.68 -29.15
CA ALA A 77 -0.24 14.78 -29.21
C ALA A 77 -0.64 14.21 -27.83
N LEU A 78 0.29 14.15 -26.86
CA LEU A 78 -0.01 13.77 -25.46
C LEU A 78 -0.59 14.95 -24.68
N GLU A 79 -0.16 16.17 -24.97
CA GLU A 79 -0.72 17.38 -24.38
C GLU A 79 -2.16 17.64 -24.83
N GLU A 80 -2.54 17.30 -26.08
CA GLU A 80 -3.91 17.40 -26.60
C GLU A 80 -4.88 16.40 -25.90
N GLU A 81 -4.40 15.28 -25.36
CA GLU A 81 -5.21 14.31 -24.62
C GLU A 81 -5.33 14.64 -23.11
N MET A 82 -4.56 15.61 -22.60
CA MET A 82 -4.68 16.04 -21.19
C MET A 82 -5.85 17.01 -21.01
N PRO A 83 -6.60 16.89 -19.89
CA PRO A 83 -7.60 17.91 -19.58
C PRO A 83 -6.93 19.28 -19.50
N GLU A 84 -7.54 20.31 -20.13
CA GLU A 84 -7.05 21.69 -20.02
C GLU A 84 -6.75 22.03 -18.56
N GLU A 85 -5.48 22.31 -18.26
CA GLU A 85 -5.07 22.81 -16.94
C GLU A 85 -5.73 24.17 -16.70
N ARG A 86 -6.76 24.20 -15.89
CA ARG A 86 -7.31 25.46 -15.38
C ARG A 86 -6.32 26.06 -14.39
N GLU A 87 -5.71 27.14 -14.76
CA GLU A 87 -4.94 27.96 -13.79
C GLU A 87 -5.86 28.44 -12.67
N THR A 88 -5.97 27.67 -11.60
CA THR A 88 -6.78 28.02 -10.43
C THR A 88 -6.12 29.08 -9.54
N GLY A 89 -4.85 29.39 -9.78
CA GLY A 89 -4.06 30.32 -8.95
C GLY A 89 -3.89 29.86 -7.50
N VAL A 90 -4.21 28.62 -7.18
CA VAL A 90 -3.99 28.02 -5.86
C VAL A 90 -2.50 27.78 -5.67
N SER A 91 -1.97 28.20 -4.53
CA SER A 91 -0.56 28.01 -4.20
C SER A 91 -0.19 26.51 -4.15
N HIS A 92 0.98 26.14 -4.70
CA HIS A 92 1.57 24.80 -4.57
C HIS A 92 1.75 24.37 -3.09
N TRP A 93 1.79 25.30 -2.15
CA TRP A 93 1.78 25.04 -0.72
C TRP A 93 0.48 24.39 -0.23
N ALA A 94 -0.62 24.51 -0.98
CA ALA A 94 -1.92 23.95 -0.58
C ALA A 94 -1.82 22.46 -0.30
N LEU A 95 -1.16 21.69 -1.17
CA LEU A 95 -0.96 20.26 -0.97
C LEU A 95 -0.08 19.97 0.25
N ILE A 96 1.07 20.64 0.34
CA ILE A 96 2.06 20.38 1.40
C ILE A 96 1.47 20.73 2.77
N VAL A 97 0.85 21.90 2.93
CA VAL A 97 0.27 22.33 4.21
C VAL A 97 -0.90 21.46 4.60
N THR A 98 -1.73 21.01 3.65
CA THR A 98 -2.85 20.12 3.91
C THR A 98 -2.34 18.76 4.43
N VAL A 99 -1.35 18.16 3.79
CA VAL A 99 -0.77 16.88 4.23
C VAL A 99 -0.07 17.03 5.59
N LEU A 100 0.71 18.09 5.77
CA LEU A 100 1.35 18.38 7.07
C LEU A 100 0.33 18.59 8.18
N SER A 101 -0.78 19.28 7.93
CA SER A 101 -1.84 19.49 8.92
C SER A 101 -2.48 18.18 9.37
N LEU A 102 -2.70 17.23 8.44
CA LEU A 102 -3.16 15.88 8.77
C LEU A 102 -2.17 15.19 9.72
N VAL A 103 -0.91 15.16 9.35
CA VAL A 103 0.14 14.48 10.14
C VAL A 103 0.27 15.10 11.53
N VAL A 104 0.42 16.41 11.60
CA VAL A 104 0.60 17.14 12.87
C VAL A 104 -0.59 16.97 13.79
N MET A 105 -1.82 17.10 13.28
CA MET A 105 -3.03 16.94 14.09
C MET A 105 -3.22 15.50 14.56
N THR A 106 -2.95 14.51 13.72
CA THR A 106 -3.02 13.10 14.13
C THR A 106 -2.02 12.81 15.25
N LEU A 107 -0.77 13.21 15.10
CA LEU A 107 0.25 13.02 16.13
C LEU A 107 -0.08 13.78 17.42
N PHE A 108 -0.58 15.02 17.31
CA PHE A 108 -1.02 15.79 18.47
C PHE A 108 -2.12 15.06 19.22
N MET A 109 -3.15 14.58 18.53
CA MET A 109 -4.25 13.85 19.14
C MET A 109 -3.81 12.51 19.75
N MET A 110 -2.84 11.81 19.14
CA MET A 110 -2.26 10.60 19.74
C MET A 110 -1.58 10.91 21.07
N VAL A 111 -0.76 11.96 21.12
CA VAL A 111 -0.09 12.38 22.37
C VAL A 111 -1.08 12.88 23.42
N TRP A 112 -2.10 13.62 22.97
CA TRP A 112 -3.16 14.13 23.85
C TRP A 112 -3.99 13.00 24.47
N ASN A 113 -4.44 12.03 23.67
CA ASN A 113 -5.23 10.88 24.14
C ASN A 113 -4.41 9.98 25.07
N ALA A 114 -3.10 9.86 24.86
CA ALA A 114 -2.19 9.14 25.75
C ALA A 114 -1.86 9.90 27.06
N GLY A 115 -2.50 11.06 27.31
CA GLY A 115 -2.22 11.88 28.50
C GLY A 115 -0.76 12.31 28.59
N PHE A 116 -0.09 12.53 27.44
CA PHE A 116 1.34 12.85 27.31
C PHE A 116 2.29 11.75 27.80
N ASN A 117 1.78 10.52 27.97
CA ASN A 117 2.61 9.35 28.24
C ASN A 117 3.09 8.73 26.92
N LEU A 118 4.33 8.97 26.54
CA LEU A 118 4.90 8.50 25.25
C LEU A 118 4.91 6.97 25.13
N GLY A 119 4.93 6.24 26.26
CA GLY A 119 4.83 4.76 26.26
C GLY A 119 3.46 4.24 25.81
N GLU A 120 2.40 5.02 26.03
CA GLU A 120 1.03 4.65 25.67
C GLU A 120 0.63 5.11 24.25
N VAL A 121 1.41 6.00 23.63
CA VAL A 121 1.09 6.57 22.31
C VAL A 121 0.94 5.50 21.24
N LEU A 122 1.76 4.45 21.29
CA LEU A 122 1.76 3.37 20.28
C LEU A 122 0.73 2.26 20.56
N ASN A 123 0.16 2.22 21.78
CA ASN A 123 -0.75 1.17 22.20
C ASN A 123 -2.23 1.59 22.15
N GLN A 124 -2.51 2.84 21.79
CA GLN A 124 -3.88 3.35 21.73
C GLN A 124 -4.54 3.12 20.36
N ASP A 125 -5.86 3.22 20.33
CA ASP A 125 -6.62 3.27 19.09
C ASP A 125 -6.32 4.60 18.36
N ILE A 126 -5.91 4.47 17.09
CA ILE A 126 -5.56 5.60 16.22
C ILE A 126 -6.79 6.19 15.49
N THR A 127 -7.95 5.53 15.55
CA THR A 127 -9.14 5.91 14.76
C THR A 127 -9.58 7.34 15.05
N VAL A 128 -9.68 7.71 16.33
CA VAL A 128 -10.06 9.07 16.75
C VAL A 128 -8.99 10.10 16.37
N PRO A 129 -7.70 9.90 16.67
CA PRO A 129 -6.62 10.76 16.19
C PRO A 129 -6.65 10.99 14.67
N LEU A 130 -6.83 9.93 13.90
CA LEU A 130 -6.85 10.01 12.44
C LEU A 130 -8.09 10.74 11.91
N PHE A 131 -9.25 10.57 12.55
CA PHE A 131 -10.45 11.33 12.22
C PHE A 131 -10.22 12.85 12.36
N PHE A 132 -9.67 13.30 13.50
CA PHE A 132 -9.36 14.72 13.71
C PHE A 132 -8.27 15.21 12.76
N GLY A 133 -7.26 14.39 12.45
CA GLY A 133 -6.26 14.68 11.42
C GLY A 133 -6.89 14.93 10.06
N GLY A 134 -7.75 14.02 9.61
CA GLY A 134 -8.47 14.12 8.33
C GLY A 134 -9.42 15.33 8.28
N LEU A 135 -10.16 15.57 9.36
CA LEU A 135 -11.03 16.74 9.46
C LEU A 135 -10.25 18.06 9.36
N THR A 136 -9.11 18.13 10.05
CA THR A 136 -8.23 19.32 9.99
C THR A 136 -7.68 19.53 8.59
N ALA A 137 -7.20 18.46 7.94
CA ALA A 137 -6.74 18.51 6.56
C ALA A 137 -7.84 18.98 5.59
N PHE A 138 -9.05 18.48 5.77
CA PHE A 138 -10.21 18.90 4.97
C PHE A 138 -10.51 20.39 5.15
N ILE A 139 -10.51 20.90 6.38
CA ILE A 139 -10.73 22.33 6.66
C ILE A 139 -9.61 23.18 6.03
N VAL A 140 -8.36 22.75 6.15
CA VAL A 140 -7.21 23.45 5.55
C VAL A 140 -7.31 23.46 4.02
N ALA A 141 -7.66 22.33 3.40
CA ALA A 141 -7.87 22.23 1.96
C ALA A 141 -8.99 23.16 1.48
N LEU A 142 -10.11 23.19 2.20
CA LEU A 142 -11.19 24.17 1.94
C LEU A 142 -10.70 25.61 2.06
N GLY A 143 -9.90 25.92 3.09
CA GLY A 143 -9.31 27.26 3.26
C GLY A 143 -8.49 27.67 2.02
N PHE A 144 -7.65 26.79 1.49
CA PHE A 144 -6.93 27.04 0.24
C PHE A 144 -7.86 27.16 -0.97
N ALA A 145 -8.91 26.32 -1.07
CA ALA A 145 -9.88 26.37 -2.16
C ALA A 145 -10.60 27.74 -2.21
N PHE A 146 -10.88 28.37 -1.07
CA PHE A 146 -11.44 29.74 -1.01
C PHE A 146 -10.48 30.82 -1.49
N THR A 147 -9.17 30.55 -1.58
CA THR A 147 -8.19 31.50 -2.14
C THR A 147 -8.07 31.39 -3.66
N ALA A 148 -8.69 30.39 -4.28
CA ALA A 148 -8.67 30.19 -5.73
C ALA A 148 -9.37 31.36 -6.47
N ARG A 149 -8.71 31.90 -7.49
CA ARG A 149 -9.19 33.12 -8.17
C ARG A 149 -10.30 32.89 -9.17
N ASN A 150 -10.41 31.72 -9.77
CA ASN A 150 -11.34 31.43 -10.87
C ASN A 150 -12.32 30.31 -10.54
N VAL A 151 -12.61 30.10 -9.24
CA VAL A 151 -13.48 29.01 -8.77
C VAL A 151 -14.65 29.60 -7.99
N HIS A 152 -15.86 29.24 -8.37
CA HIS A 152 -17.07 29.69 -7.67
C HIS A 152 -17.34 28.82 -6.43
N LEU A 153 -17.87 29.41 -5.36
CA LEU A 153 -18.25 28.69 -4.14
C LEU A 153 -19.07 27.43 -4.40
N GLY A 154 -20.00 27.51 -5.35
CA GLY A 154 -20.80 26.33 -5.77
C GLY A 154 -19.98 25.19 -6.35
N GLU A 155 -18.89 25.47 -7.05
CA GLU A 155 -17.98 24.47 -7.59
C GLU A 155 -17.17 23.80 -6.46
N ILE A 156 -16.73 24.56 -5.47
CA ILE A 156 -16.00 24.03 -4.29
C ILE A 156 -16.87 23.02 -3.55
N PHE A 157 -18.12 23.39 -3.21
CA PHE A 157 -19.05 22.50 -2.52
C PHE A 157 -19.46 21.29 -3.38
N LYS A 158 -19.66 21.49 -4.68
CA LYS A 158 -19.95 20.41 -5.62
C LYS A 158 -18.79 19.42 -5.70
N THR A 159 -17.56 19.90 -5.81
CA THR A 159 -16.36 19.06 -5.86
C THR A 159 -16.15 18.30 -4.55
N ALA A 160 -16.34 18.95 -3.40
CA ALA A 160 -16.29 18.31 -2.09
C ALA A 160 -17.36 17.20 -1.97
N ALA A 161 -18.59 17.47 -2.37
CA ALA A 161 -19.67 16.48 -2.35
C ALA A 161 -19.41 15.30 -3.30
N LEU A 162 -18.86 15.55 -4.48
CA LEU A 162 -18.46 14.49 -5.42
C LEU A 162 -17.31 13.65 -4.85
N GLY A 163 -16.32 14.26 -4.20
CA GLY A 163 -15.23 13.55 -3.52
C GLY A 163 -15.73 12.66 -2.38
N ILE A 164 -16.61 13.17 -1.53
CA ILE A 164 -17.26 12.39 -0.46
C ILE A 164 -18.08 11.23 -1.07
N GLY A 165 -18.85 11.49 -2.11
CA GLY A 165 -19.64 10.48 -2.79
C GLY A 165 -18.79 9.38 -3.46
N ALA A 166 -17.65 9.75 -4.03
CA ALA A 166 -16.70 8.81 -4.60
C ALA A 166 -16.08 7.92 -3.52
N MET A 167 -15.64 8.51 -2.38
CA MET A 167 -15.11 7.75 -1.25
C MET A 167 -16.16 6.85 -0.60
N ALA A 168 -17.41 7.30 -0.50
CA ALA A 168 -18.48 6.47 0.04
C ALA A 168 -18.76 5.24 -0.85
N LYS A 169 -18.74 5.41 -2.17
CA LYS A 169 -18.97 4.30 -3.12
C LYS A 169 -17.79 3.33 -3.23
N SER A 170 -16.56 3.80 -3.04
CA SER A 170 -15.37 2.96 -3.12
C SER A 170 -14.95 2.45 -1.74
N ALA A 171 -14.36 3.30 -0.91
CA ALA A 171 -13.75 2.89 0.35
C ALA A 171 -14.78 2.36 1.36
N VAL A 172 -15.90 3.06 1.58
CA VAL A 172 -16.90 2.64 2.59
C VAL A 172 -17.61 1.37 2.17
N LEU A 173 -18.01 1.24 0.89
CA LEU A 173 -18.67 0.03 0.41
C LEU A 173 -17.74 -1.18 0.50
N ILE A 174 -16.48 -1.05 0.09
CA ILE A 174 -15.49 -2.12 0.19
C ILE A 174 -15.27 -2.50 1.65
N LEU A 175 -15.18 -1.53 2.57
CA LEU A 175 -15.02 -1.76 4.00
C LEU A 175 -16.17 -2.58 4.56
N VAL A 176 -17.41 -2.21 4.25
CA VAL A 176 -18.61 -2.95 4.71
C VAL A 176 -18.59 -4.39 4.18
N LEU A 177 -18.33 -4.58 2.88
CA LEU A 177 -18.24 -5.90 2.28
C LEU A 177 -17.09 -6.73 2.88
N ALA A 178 -15.95 -6.12 3.16
CA ALA A 178 -14.82 -6.78 3.81
C ALA A 178 -15.18 -7.23 5.23
N TRP A 179 -15.88 -6.42 6.01
CA TRP A 179 -16.36 -6.82 7.36
C TRP A 179 -17.36 -7.97 7.28
N MET A 180 -18.27 -7.96 6.29
CA MET A 180 -19.21 -9.10 6.10
C MET A 180 -18.46 -10.39 5.74
N VAL A 181 -17.45 -10.32 4.87
CA VAL A 181 -16.61 -11.47 4.51
C VAL A 181 -15.77 -11.92 5.71
N SER A 182 -15.19 -10.98 6.47
CA SER A 182 -14.43 -11.27 7.69
C SER A 182 -15.30 -12.01 8.71
N GLY A 183 -16.51 -11.53 8.99
CA GLY A 183 -17.45 -12.23 9.86
C GLY A 183 -17.78 -13.64 9.39
N ALA A 184 -18.05 -13.83 8.09
CA ALA A 184 -18.33 -15.15 7.54
C ALA A 184 -17.12 -16.11 7.64
N ILE A 185 -15.89 -15.61 7.45
CA ILE A 185 -14.64 -16.39 7.60
C ILE A 185 -14.46 -16.81 9.06
N GLN A 186 -14.77 -15.93 10.01
CA GLN A 186 -14.72 -16.23 11.45
C GLN A 186 -15.81 -17.24 11.85
N ASP A 187 -17.06 -17.04 11.41
CA ASP A 187 -18.16 -17.98 11.68
C ASP A 187 -17.88 -19.39 11.16
N LEU A 188 -17.10 -19.51 10.08
CA LEU A 188 -16.65 -20.78 9.51
C LEU A 188 -15.41 -21.34 10.19
N ASP A 189 -14.78 -20.62 11.12
CA ASP A 189 -13.52 -20.99 11.76
C ASP A 189 -12.43 -21.38 10.72
N ALA A 190 -12.40 -20.61 9.62
CA ALA A 190 -11.61 -20.96 8.45
C ALA A 190 -10.10 -20.99 8.75
N GLY A 191 -9.63 -20.20 9.71
CA GLY A 191 -8.22 -20.19 10.13
C GLY A 191 -7.77 -21.53 10.72
N SER A 192 -8.55 -22.10 11.65
CA SER A 192 -8.25 -23.38 12.27
C SER A 192 -8.38 -24.53 11.26
N HIS A 193 -9.41 -24.56 10.40
CA HIS A 193 -9.55 -25.56 9.35
C HIS A 193 -8.38 -25.55 8.37
N ILE A 194 -7.83 -24.37 8.02
CA ILE A 194 -6.65 -24.26 7.19
C ILE A 194 -5.42 -24.76 7.96
N ALA A 195 -5.28 -24.45 9.23
CA ALA A 195 -4.19 -24.95 10.07
C ALA A 195 -4.22 -26.49 10.17
N ASP A 196 -5.38 -27.08 10.42
CA ASP A 196 -5.57 -28.54 10.45
C ASP A 196 -5.22 -29.19 9.09
N ALA A 197 -5.62 -28.56 8.00
CA ALA A 197 -5.27 -29.02 6.67
C ALA A 197 -3.75 -28.98 6.41
N ILE A 198 -3.08 -27.91 6.84
CA ILE A 198 -1.62 -27.76 6.75
C ILE A 198 -0.93 -28.86 7.56
N GLU A 199 -1.39 -29.12 8.78
CA GLU A 199 -0.85 -30.17 9.63
C GLU A 199 -1.09 -31.57 9.04
N SER A 200 -2.29 -31.84 8.52
CA SER A 200 -2.66 -33.13 7.95
C SER A 200 -1.80 -33.57 6.77
N VAL A 201 -1.32 -32.60 5.97
CA VAL A 201 -0.44 -32.85 4.81
C VAL A 201 1.05 -32.68 5.14
N ASN A 202 1.41 -32.49 6.41
CA ASN A 202 2.76 -32.12 6.85
C ASN A 202 3.36 -30.95 6.05
N PHE A 203 2.53 -29.97 5.70
CA PHE A 203 2.97 -28.79 4.97
C PHE A 203 3.82 -27.92 5.89
N SER A 204 5.00 -27.57 5.46
CA SER A 204 5.92 -26.78 6.28
C SER A 204 5.38 -25.36 6.52
N THR A 205 5.15 -25.00 7.76
CA THR A 205 4.73 -23.65 8.16
C THR A 205 5.73 -22.57 7.71
N THR A 206 6.98 -22.96 7.49
CA THR A 206 8.06 -22.05 7.06
C THR A 206 7.84 -21.45 5.68
N VAL A 207 7.02 -22.06 4.81
CA VAL A 207 6.72 -21.52 3.48
C VAL A 207 5.41 -20.71 3.45
N ILE A 208 4.65 -20.68 4.54
CA ILE A 208 3.38 -19.94 4.59
C ILE A 208 3.55 -18.45 4.23
N PRO A 209 4.56 -17.71 4.71
CA PRO A 209 4.72 -16.30 4.35
C PRO A 209 4.87 -16.07 2.84
N VAL A 210 5.68 -16.88 2.15
CA VAL A 210 5.83 -16.73 0.70
C VAL A 210 4.56 -17.12 -0.06
N VAL A 211 3.84 -18.15 0.40
CA VAL A 211 2.55 -18.53 -0.18
C VAL A 211 1.52 -17.42 -0.02
N MET A 212 1.38 -16.85 1.19
CA MET A 212 0.47 -15.74 1.45
C MET A 212 0.80 -14.52 0.60
N PHE A 213 2.10 -14.20 0.43
CA PHE A 213 2.55 -13.13 -0.46
C PHE A 213 2.10 -13.36 -1.91
N LEU A 214 2.31 -14.56 -2.44
CA LEU A 214 1.96 -14.90 -3.83
C LEU A 214 0.45 -14.93 -4.05
N VAL A 215 -0.31 -15.50 -3.10
CA VAL A 215 -1.78 -15.53 -3.15
C VAL A 215 -2.35 -14.12 -3.10
N ALA A 216 -1.88 -13.29 -2.17
CA ALA A 216 -2.30 -11.90 -2.08
C ALA A 216 -1.97 -11.11 -3.35
N GLY A 217 -0.76 -11.33 -3.90
CA GLY A 217 -0.33 -10.72 -5.16
C GLY A 217 -1.20 -11.14 -6.35
N GLY A 218 -1.44 -12.44 -6.51
CA GLY A 218 -2.31 -12.96 -7.58
C GLY A 218 -3.74 -12.45 -7.48
N MET A 219 -4.30 -12.40 -6.25
CA MET A 219 -5.66 -11.91 -6.01
C MET A 219 -5.78 -10.42 -6.31
N ALA A 220 -4.87 -9.59 -5.80
CA ALA A 220 -4.88 -8.15 -6.04
C ALA A 220 -4.60 -7.83 -7.53
N PHE A 221 -3.71 -8.57 -8.19
CA PHE A 221 -3.47 -8.45 -9.63
C PHE A 221 -4.74 -8.71 -10.46
N ALA A 222 -5.45 -9.80 -10.13
CA ALA A 222 -6.66 -10.18 -10.85
C ALA A 222 -7.83 -9.22 -10.63
N THR A 223 -7.96 -8.67 -9.43
CA THR A 223 -9.06 -7.76 -9.05
C THR A 223 -8.76 -6.29 -9.32
N GLY A 224 -7.48 -5.92 -9.47
CA GLY A 224 -7.03 -4.54 -9.61
C GLY A 224 -7.15 -3.74 -8.32
N THR A 225 -7.22 -4.40 -7.16
CA THR A 225 -7.34 -3.70 -5.88
C THR A 225 -6.72 -4.49 -4.72
N SER A 226 -5.92 -3.81 -3.93
CA SER A 226 -5.36 -4.37 -2.69
C SER A 226 -6.38 -4.42 -1.55
N TRP A 227 -7.41 -3.58 -1.55
CA TRP A 227 -8.44 -3.55 -0.50
C TRP A 227 -9.16 -4.88 -0.33
N GLY A 228 -9.58 -5.47 -1.47
CA GLY A 228 -10.23 -6.79 -1.47
C GLY A 228 -9.31 -7.90 -0.96
N ALA A 229 -8.03 -7.86 -1.35
CA ALA A 229 -7.06 -8.83 -0.86
C ALA A 229 -6.81 -8.71 0.65
N PHE A 230 -6.71 -7.49 1.19
CA PHE A 230 -6.59 -7.28 2.64
C PHE A 230 -7.82 -7.82 3.39
N GLY A 231 -9.02 -7.45 2.91
CA GLY A 231 -10.28 -7.83 3.55
C GLY A 231 -10.53 -9.33 3.61
N ILE A 232 -10.01 -10.10 2.65
CA ILE A 232 -10.17 -11.56 2.60
C ILE A 232 -9.03 -12.28 3.30
N LEU A 233 -7.78 -11.83 3.11
CA LEU A 233 -6.63 -12.60 3.54
C LEU A 233 -6.14 -12.27 4.96
N LEU A 234 -6.39 -11.08 5.50
CA LEU A 234 -6.07 -10.78 6.91
C LEU A 234 -6.91 -11.64 7.87
N PRO A 235 -8.24 -11.80 7.67
CA PRO A 235 -9.05 -12.72 8.47
C PRO A 235 -8.62 -14.20 8.40
N ILE A 236 -7.85 -14.57 7.40
CA ILE A 236 -7.27 -15.91 7.28
C ILE A 236 -5.88 -15.94 7.93
N ALA A 237 -5.04 -14.94 7.66
CA ALA A 237 -3.65 -14.91 8.09
C ALA A 237 -3.51 -14.78 9.62
N VAL A 238 -4.38 -14.00 10.27
CA VAL A 238 -4.32 -13.79 11.73
C VAL A 238 -4.68 -15.06 12.49
N PRO A 239 -5.87 -15.71 12.30
CA PRO A 239 -6.18 -16.97 12.95
C PRO A 239 -5.19 -18.09 12.62
N LEU A 240 -4.72 -18.16 11.36
CA LEU A 240 -3.71 -19.11 10.96
C LEU A 240 -2.41 -18.95 11.75
N ALA A 241 -1.95 -17.71 11.96
CA ALA A 241 -0.78 -17.44 12.79
C ALA A 241 -1.00 -17.87 14.23
N VAL A 242 -2.17 -17.55 14.81
CA VAL A 242 -2.52 -17.94 16.19
C VAL A 242 -2.51 -19.46 16.36
N SER A 243 -3.07 -20.18 15.40
CA SER A 243 -3.22 -21.65 15.46
C SER A 243 -1.91 -22.39 15.19
N THR A 244 -0.98 -21.82 14.39
CA THR A 244 0.25 -22.51 13.99
C THR A 244 1.47 -22.03 14.77
N ASP A 245 1.83 -20.76 14.60
CA ASP A 245 2.94 -20.11 15.31
C ASP A 245 2.66 -18.61 15.45
N PRO A 246 2.25 -18.14 16.63
CA PRO A 246 1.97 -16.72 16.87
C PRO A 246 3.14 -15.79 16.61
N THR A 247 4.38 -16.28 16.65
CA THR A 247 5.57 -15.46 16.36
C THR A 247 5.67 -15.09 14.87
N MET A 248 4.98 -15.84 14.00
CA MET A 248 4.91 -15.58 12.56
C MET A 248 3.85 -14.52 12.20
N MET A 249 3.01 -14.08 13.14
CA MET A 249 1.94 -13.10 12.89
C MET A 249 2.43 -11.85 12.15
N PRO A 250 3.48 -11.13 12.58
CA PRO A 250 3.93 -9.93 11.89
C PRO A 250 4.37 -10.18 10.44
N VAL A 251 5.04 -11.29 10.16
CA VAL A 251 5.48 -11.61 8.82
C VAL A 251 4.34 -12.08 7.92
N LEU A 252 3.33 -12.78 8.45
CA LEU A 252 2.14 -13.17 7.67
C LEU A 252 1.31 -11.95 7.29
N ILE A 253 1.08 -11.04 8.23
CA ILE A 253 0.44 -9.75 7.94
C ILE A 253 1.22 -9.00 6.86
N ALA A 254 2.54 -8.87 7.01
CA ALA A 254 3.39 -8.18 6.05
C ALA A 254 3.38 -8.86 4.66
N ALA A 255 3.31 -10.18 4.61
CA ALA A 255 3.22 -10.94 3.37
C ALA A 255 1.90 -10.67 2.63
N VAL A 256 0.78 -10.64 3.35
CA VAL A 256 -0.52 -10.26 2.78
C VAL A 256 -0.48 -8.83 2.26
N LEU A 257 -0.03 -7.87 3.09
CA LEU A 257 0.02 -6.46 2.72
C LEU A 257 0.97 -6.23 1.53
N GLY A 258 2.18 -6.76 1.59
CA GLY A 258 3.19 -6.62 0.54
C GLY A 258 2.78 -7.29 -0.77
N GLY A 259 2.16 -8.48 -0.69
CA GLY A 259 1.63 -9.19 -1.85
C GLY A 259 0.49 -8.42 -2.51
N ALA A 260 -0.47 -7.94 -1.71
CA ALA A 260 -1.59 -7.17 -2.23
C ALA A 260 -1.13 -5.86 -2.88
N VAL A 261 -0.15 -5.15 -2.30
CA VAL A 261 0.46 -3.97 -2.92
C VAL A 261 1.16 -4.33 -4.23
N PHE A 262 1.89 -5.45 -4.29
CA PHE A 262 2.49 -5.93 -5.54
C PHE A 262 1.45 -6.19 -6.63
N GLY A 263 0.38 -6.91 -6.30
CA GLY A 263 -0.66 -7.26 -7.27
C GLY A 263 -1.39 -6.04 -7.81
N ASP A 264 -1.82 -5.14 -6.93
CA ASP A 264 -2.49 -3.89 -7.27
C ASP A 264 -1.61 -3.02 -8.20
N HIS A 265 -0.41 -2.73 -7.77
CA HIS A 265 0.58 -1.90 -8.44
C HIS A 265 1.03 -2.46 -9.81
N SER A 266 1.00 -3.77 -10.00
CA SER A 266 1.31 -4.43 -11.27
C SER A 266 0.08 -4.80 -12.10
N SER A 267 -1.13 -4.46 -11.67
CA SER A 267 -2.37 -4.77 -12.41
C SER A 267 -2.70 -3.70 -13.44
N PRO A 268 -3.05 -4.08 -14.68
CA PRO A 268 -3.47 -3.11 -15.71
C PRO A 268 -4.87 -2.54 -15.47
N VAL A 269 -5.66 -3.14 -14.57
CA VAL A 269 -7.03 -2.71 -14.25
C VAL A 269 -7.11 -1.99 -12.91
N SER A 270 -5.97 -1.75 -12.26
CA SER A 270 -5.90 -1.06 -10.97
C SER A 270 -6.18 0.44 -11.11
N ASP A 271 -7.00 0.96 -10.19
CA ASP A 271 -7.25 2.40 -10.07
C ASP A 271 -5.97 3.17 -9.70
N THR A 272 -5.08 2.59 -8.90
CA THR A 272 -3.78 3.21 -8.56
C THR A 272 -2.86 3.30 -9.78
N THR A 273 -2.85 2.29 -10.66
CA THR A 273 -2.11 2.32 -11.92
C THR A 273 -2.68 3.39 -12.87
N VAL A 274 -4.02 3.49 -12.98
CA VAL A 274 -4.69 4.53 -13.78
C VAL A 274 -4.36 5.93 -13.27
N LEU A 275 -4.49 6.15 -11.95
CA LEU A 275 -4.21 7.46 -11.33
C LEU A 275 -2.72 7.85 -11.48
N SER A 276 -1.81 6.89 -11.33
CA SER A 276 -0.37 7.10 -11.48
C SER A 276 -0.02 7.49 -12.92
N ALA A 277 -0.56 6.77 -13.91
CA ALA A 277 -0.37 7.07 -15.32
C ALA A 277 -0.92 8.46 -15.68
N THR A 278 -2.15 8.76 -15.24
CA THR A 278 -2.79 10.06 -15.49
C THR A 278 -2.02 11.20 -14.84
N GLY A 279 -1.58 11.02 -13.57
CA GLY A 279 -0.81 12.03 -12.86
C GLY A 279 0.57 12.29 -13.45
N ALA A 280 1.15 11.30 -14.15
CA ALA A 280 2.42 11.43 -14.86
C ALA A 280 2.26 11.86 -16.33
N GLY A 281 1.02 12.09 -16.82
CA GLY A 281 0.76 12.38 -18.24
C GLY A 281 1.10 11.22 -19.17
N ALA A 282 1.18 9.99 -18.67
CA ALA A 282 1.57 8.80 -19.42
C ALA A 282 0.35 8.00 -19.91
N LYS A 283 0.46 7.35 -21.07
CA LYS A 283 -0.57 6.39 -21.50
C LYS A 283 -0.58 5.19 -20.56
N LEU A 284 -1.76 4.79 -20.08
CA LEU A 284 -1.94 3.68 -19.14
C LEU A 284 -1.19 2.41 -19.57
N HIS A 285 -1.31 2.02 -20.84
CA HIS A 285 -0.64 0.84 -21.37
C HIS A 285 0.90 0.96 -21.34
N ALA A 286 1.41 2.14 -21.68
CA ALA A 286 2.86 2.42 -21.65
C ALA A 286 3.40 2.35 -20.22
N HIS A 287 2.68 2.98 -19.27
CA HIS A 287 3.01 2.93 -17.84
C HIS A 287 3.02 1.49 -17.32
N PHE A 288 1.95 0.73 -17.57
CA PHE A 288 1.83 -0.66 -17.14
C PHE A 288 2.99 -1.54 -17.66
N ILE A 289 3.25 -1.53 -18.98
CA ILE A 289 4.29 -2.37 -19.59
C ILE A 289 5.70 -1.96 -19.14
N SER A 290 5.96 -0.66 -18.94
CA SER A 290 7.27 -0.19 -18.50
C SER A 290 7.54 -0.48 -17.02
N GLN A 291 6.51 -0.48 -16.18
CA GLN A 291 6.61 -0.74 -14.75
C GLN A 291 6.71 -2.24 -14.42
N LEU A 292 5.99 -3.09 -15.15
CA LEU A 292 5.82 -4.51 -14.84
C LEU A 292 7.15 -5.28 -14.62
N PRO A 293 8.21 -5.12 -15.42
CA PRO A 293 9.47 -5.81 -15.19
C PRO A 293 10.11 -5.48 -13.82
N TYR A 294 10.02 -4.23 -13.39
CA TYR A 294 10.55 -3.79 -12.08
C TYR A 294 9.73 -4.36 -10.94
N ALA A 295 8.41 -4.34 -11.07
CA ALA A 295 7.50 -4.92 -10.09
C ALA A 295 7.73 -6.42 -9.92
N LEU A 296 7.91 -7.17 -11.03
CA LEU A 296 8.18 -8.62 -11.00
C LEU A 296 9.53 -8.95 -10.38
N ILE A 297 10.60 -8.19 -10.68
CA ILE A 297 11.91 -8.40 -10.05
C ILE A 297 11.82 -8.10 -8.55
N SER A 298 11.17 -7.01 -8.16
CA SER A 298 10.96 -6.67 -6.75
C SER A 298 10.15 -7.73 -6.02
N ALA A 299 9.11 -8.28 -6.66
CA ALA A 299 8.30 -9.37 -6.12
C ALA A 299 9.09 -10.67 -5.97
N LEU A 300 9.94 -11.01 -6.94
CA LEU A 300 10.82 -12.18 -6.85
C LEU A 300 11.79 -12.05 -5.67
N ILE A 301 12.42 -10.90 -5.52
CA ILE A 301 13.33 -10.63 -4.39
C ILE A 301 12.57 -10.72 -3.06
N ALA A 302 11.38 -10.14 -2.97
CA ALA A 302 10.55 -10.20 -1.78
C ALA A 302 10.09 -11.64 -1.47
N ALA A 303 9.67 -12.41 -2.46
CA ALA A 303 9.30 -13.82 -2.30
C ALA A 303 10.46 -14.66 -1.74
N LEU A 304 11.67 -14.45 -2.28
CA LEU A 304 12.88 -15.10 -1.76
C LEU A 304 13.20 -14.66 -0.33
N ALA A 305 13.00 -13.39 0.00
CA ALA A 305 13.18 -12.88 1.36
C ALA A 305 12.17 -13.52 2.34
N TYR A 306 10.88 -13.64 1.96
CA TYR A 306 9.87 -14.35 2.76
C TYR A 306 10.22 -15.82 2.94
N LEU A 307 10.68 -16.49 1.88
CA LEU A 307 11.10 -17.88 1.95
C LEU A 307 12.30 -18.07 2.90
N VAL A 308 13.32 -17.24 2.75
CA VAL A 308 14.52 -17.31 3.60
C VAL A 308 14.19 -16.98 5.05
N TYR A 309 13.33 -15.98 5.30
CA TYR A 309 12.86 -15.71 6.65
C TYR A 309 12.09 -16.89 7.24
N GLY A 310 11.15 -17.46 6.50
CA GLY A 310 10.38 -18.63 6.95
C GLY A 310 11.27 -19.83 7.29
N LEU A 311 12.32 -20.08 6.52
CA LEU A 311 13.26 -21.19 6.75
C LEU A 311 14.23 -20.94 7.92
N SER A 312 14.63 -19.69 8.16
CA SER A 312 15.70 -19.35 9.12
C SER A 312 15.21 -18.67 10.39
N GLY A 313 14.03 -18.04 10.38
CA GLY A 313 13.57 -17.14 11.43
C GLY A 313 14.39 -15.84 11.55
N MET A 314 15.37 -15.59 10.66
CA MET A 314 16.34 -14.52 10.79
C MET A 314 16.05 -13.37 9.82
N LEU A 315 15.55 -12.24 10.35
CA LEU A 315 15.26 -11.04 9.57
C LEU A 315 16.49 -10.51 8.82
N LEU A 316 17.67 -10.61 9.44
CA LEU A 316 18.92 -10.17 8.83
C LEU A 316 19.25 -10.93 7.53
N LEU A 317 18.97 -12.23 7.48
CA LEU A 317 19.18 -13.04 6.28
C LEU A 317 18.19 -12.65 5.17
N ALA A 318 16.94 -12.34 5.51
CA ALA A 318 15.97 -11.82 4.55
C ALA A 318 16.44 -10.47 3.95
N TYR A 319 16.94 -9.57 4.77
CA TYR A 319 17.53 -8.31 4.28
C TYR A 319 18.79 -8.53 3.44
N ALA A 320 19.62 -9.52 3.77
CA ALA A 320 20.78 -9.87 2.96
C ALA A 320 20.34 -10.34 1.56
N VAL A 321 19.27 -11.15 1.45
CA VAL A 321 18.68 -11.56 0.17
C VAL A 321 18.21 -10.35 -0.62
N MET A 322 17.51 -9.40 0.01
CA MET A 322 17.08 -8.17 -0.64
C MET A 322 18.27 -7.36 -1.15
N ALA A 323 19.29 -7.17 -0.33
CA ALA A 323 20.50 -6.42 -0.71
C ALA A 323 21.25 -7.09 -1.87
N ILE A 324 21.41 -8.41 -1.84
CA ILE A 324 22.02 -9.19 -2.93
C ILE A 324 21.20 -9.09 -4.21
N GLY A 325 19.86 -9.25 -4.12
CA GLY A 325 18.97 -9.14 -5.28
C GLY A 325 19.04 -7.78 -5.95
N LEU A 326 19.00 -6.71 -5.16
CA LEU A 326 19.12 -5.33 -5.64
C LEU A 326 20.52 -5.04 -6.21
N PHE A 327 21.57 -5.56 -5.59
CA PHE A 327 22.93 -5.47 -6.11
C PHE A 327 23.06 -6.18 -7.46
N LEU A 328 22.53 -7.39 -7.58
CA LEU A 328 22.50 -8.14 -8.83
C LEU A 328 21.71 -7.41 -9.91
N TYR A 329 20.57 -6.80 -9.56
CA TYR A 329 19.82 -5.95 -10.48
C TYR A 329 20.71 -4.85 -11.06
N VAL A 330 21.40 -4.08 -10.23
CA VAL A 330 22.28 -2.99 -10.68
C VAL A 330 23.44 -3.52 -11.52
N LYS A 331 24.04 -4.67 -11.15
CA LYS A 331 25.20 -5.25 -11.83
C LYS A 331 24.85 -5.87 -13.19
N LEU A 332 23.71 -6.55 -13.29
CA LEU A 332 23.30 -7.28 -14.49
C LEU A 332 22.60 -6.38 -15.51
N THR A 333 22.02 -5.27 -15.08
CA THR A 333 21.42 -4.29 -16.00
C THR A 333 22.46 -3.32 -16.52
N LYS A 334 22.42 -3.02 -17.84
CA LYS A 334 23.34 -2.05 -18.43
C LYS A 334 22.89 -0.62 -18.14
N ALA A 335 23.81 0.27 -17.83
CA ALA A 335 23.51 1.70 -17.80
C ALA A 335 23.14 2.16 -19.21
N HIS A 336 22.13 3.01 -19.34
CA HIS A 336 21.91 3.72 -20.60
C HIS A 336 23.00 4.80 -20.69
N ALA A 337 23.74 4.82 -21.81
CA ALA A 337 24.61 5.94 -22.11
C ALA A 337 23.72 7.17 -22.33
N ALA A 338 24.11 8.27 -21.69
CA ALA A 338 23.47 9.58 -21.87
C ALA A 338 23.69 10.06 -23.28
#